data_06e3b331eb4b0c0fac43be76b7033708
#
_entry.id   06e3b331eb4b0c0fac43be76b7033708
#
_cell.length_a   1.000
_cell.length_b   1.000
_cell.length_c   1.000
_cell.angle_alpha   90.00
_cell.angle_beta   90.00
_cell.angle_gamma   90.00
#
_symmetry.space_group_name_H-M   'P 1'
#
loop_
_entity.id
_entity.type
_entity.pdbx_description
1 polymer ?
#
loop_
_entity_poly.entity_id
_entity_poly.type
_entity_poly.pdbx_seq_one_letter_code
_entity_poly.pdbx_strand_id
1 'polypeptide(L)'
;MEAYDLVIIGTGMGGGTLAYALRESGLKILLLERGDYLPSEPENWSSDAVFRQKRYKPKEQWFDHAGRPFSPGVHYFVGGNTKVYGAALPRFRKEDFEELEHEGGISPAWTVKYEELEPYYCRAERMLLAHGQAGEDPTDPPRSEPFPFPPVPHEAYIEDLKNRLQSQGLHPFFLPLGIDLRPSGTCIRCKTCDGFPCQVHAKAEADLCCVRPALRSSNVQLMTRAYVRRLLTDGAGKRATGVEVERDGERSQIQADTFVVACGAVNSAALLLRSTSDRHPNGLANSSGLVGRNYMVHNNTALMAVHPFRINPTTFQKTMAVNDFYFHGEDGYRFPLGNLQLLGKLQAGMLTANKPLVPKAVLRQLANRSVDWWVMSEDLPDPESRITLGARGRIEVHLRPNNLDAHDRLIRAATRMLKRAGYPIVLVERMGIETNSHQCGTVKFGTDPAESVLDPFCRSHDVPNLFVVDASFFPSSSAVNPALTIAAQALRVADHLQGRDVSAAIATPELNEPLPGPDARRARAAYKGKHEPSLKPS
;
A
#
# COMPACT_ATOMS: atom_id res chain seq x y z
N MET A 1 33.62 12.57 -7.85
CA MET A 1 32.22 12.22 -7.51
C MET A 1 32.15 10.72 -7.33
N GLU A 2 31.46 10.25 -6.31
CA GLU A 2 31.28 8.82 -6.08
C GLU A 2 30.28 8.28 -7.10
N ALA A 3 30.65 7.26 -7.90
CA ALA A 3 29.78 6.63 -8.88
C ALA A 3 29.14 5.38 -8.27
N TYR A 4 27.89 5.13 -8.59
CA TYR A 4 27.10 3.96 -8.18
C TYR A 4 26.75 3.11 -9.39
N ASP A 5 26.58 1.80 -9.18
CA ASP A 5 26.04 0.93 -10.21
C ASP A 5 24.53 1.12 -10.32
N LEU A 6 23.87 1.37 -9.17
CA LEU A 6 22.42 1.50 -9.09
C LEU A 6 22.01 2.60 -8.11
N VAL A 7 21.14 3.50 -8.56
CA VAL A 7 20.43 4.48 -7.72
C VAL A 7 18.95 4.13 -7.67
N ILE A 8 18.41 3.94 -6.46
CA ILE A 8 16.99 3.69 -6.20
C ILE A 8 16.39 4.92 -5.52
N ILE A 9 15.37 5.52 -6.14
CA ILE A 9 14.72 6.75 -5.69
C ILE A 9 13.40 6.40 -5.00
N GLY A 10 13.38 6.45 -3.67
CA GLY A 10 12.27 6.05 -2.82
C GLY A 10 12.52 4.73 -2.10
N THR A 11 12.08 4.65 -0.85
CA THR A 11 12.31 3.53 0.07
C THR A 11 11.00 2.83 0.48
N GLY A 12 9.92 3.06 -0.26
CA GLY A 12 8.65 2.38 -0.07
C GLY A 12 8.71 0.89 -0.42
N MET A 13 7.56 0.23 -0.54
CA MET A 13 7.48 -1.21 -0.78
C MET A 13 8.31 -1.65 -2.00
N GLY A 14 8.25 -0.94 -3.13
CA GLY A 14 9.00 -1.30 -4.35
C GLY A 14 10.51 -1.12 -4.18
N GLY A 15 10.95 0.13 -3.88
CA GLY A 15 12.39 0.44 -3.77
C GLY A 15 13.08 -0.27 -2.62
N GLY A 16 12.42 -0.40 -1.46
CA GLY A 16 12.95 -1.15 -0.32
C GLY A 16 13.11 -2.64 -0.62
N THR A 17 12.10 -3.26 -1.25
CA THR A 17 12.16 -4.68 -1.65
C THR A 17 13.26 -4.92 -2.68
N LEU A 18 13.40 -4.04 -3.67
CA LEU A 18 14.44 -4.15 -4.68
C LEU A 18 15.84 -4.06 -4.06
N ALA A 19 16.08 -3.09 -3.18
CA ALA A 19 17.36 -2.95 -2.47
C ALA A 19 17.67 -4.19 -1.62
N TYR A 20 16.67 -4.73 -0.92
CA TYR A 20 16.82 -5.97 -0.15
C TYR A 20 17.20 -7.15 -1.03
N ALA A 21 16.54 -7.32 -2.17
CA ALA A 21 16.81 -8.43 -3.07
C ALA A 21 18.19 -8.34 -3.73
N LEU A 22 18.70 -7.13 -3.94
CA LEU A 22 19.99 -6.86 -4.57
C LEU A 22 21.15 -6.70 -3.57
N ARG A 23 20.92 -6.78 -2.25
CA ARG A 23 21.93 -6.51 -1.22
C ARG A 23 23.19 -7.40 -1.31
N GLU A 24 23.05 -8.58 -1.89
CA GLU A 24 24.15 -9.55 -2.07
C GLU A 24 24.66 -9.62 -3.53
N SER A 25 24.22 -8.72 -4.39
CA SER A 25 24.58 -8.72 -5.82
C SER A 25 26.00 -8.24 -6.08
N GLY A 26 26.64 -7.60 -5.12
CA GLY A 26 27.93 -6.90 -5.32
C GLY A 26 27.80 -5.51 -5.97
N LEU A 27 26.64 -5.13 -6.46
CA LEU A 27 26.39 -3.79 -7.01
C LEU A 27 26.50 -2.73 -5.91
N LYS A 28 27.14 -1.61 -6.21
CA LYS A 28 27.15 -0.44 -5.32
C LYS A 28 25.84 0.33 -5.45
N ILE A 29 25.00 0.21 -4.44
CA ILE A 29 23.61 0.70 -4.45
C ILE A 29 23.44 1.90 -3.54
N LEU A 30 22.82 2.97 -4.05
CA LEU A 30 22.39 4.11 -3.27
C LEU A 30 20.86 4.23 -3.28
N LEU A 31 20.27 4.21 -2.09
CA LEU A 31 18.87 4.57 -1.86
C LEU A 31 18.77 6.08 -1.58
N LEU A 32 17.86 6.76 -2.24
CA LEU A 32 17.54 8.17 -2.01
C LEU A 32 16.12 8.27 -1.44
N GLU A 33 15.97 8.80 -0.23
CA GLU A 33 14.69 9.03 0.41
C GLU A 33 14.50 10.52 0.72
N ARG A 34 13.38 11.09 0.25
CA ARG A 34 13.08 12.51 0.49
C ARG A 34 12.76 12.84 1.94
N GLY A 35 12.23 11.86 2.68
CA GLY A 35 11.96 11.97 4.11
C GLY A 35 13.12 11.50 4.98
N ASP A 36 12.84 11.35 6.26
CA ASP A 36 13.76 10.78 7.24
C ASP A 36 13.12 9.55 7.90
N TYR A 37 13.76 8.93 8.87
CA TYR A 37 13.14 7.90 9.67
C TYR A 37 11.94 8.43 10.45
N LEU A 38 10.85 7.66 10.48
CA LEU A 38 9.71 8.00 11.31
C LEU A 38 10.06 7.78 12.78
N PRO A 39 9.89 8.80 13.67
CA PRO A 39 10.24 8.67 15.07
C PRO A 39 9.37 7.65 15.79
N SER A 40 9.99 6.84 16.66
CA SER A 40 9.27 5.98 17.61
C SER A 40 8.98 6.77 18.88
N GLU A 41 7.75 7.24 19.02
CA GLU A 41 7.34 8.17 20.08
C GLU A 41 5.90 7.87 20.56
N PRO A 42 5.51 8.32 21.77
CA PRO A 42 4.18 8.06 22.32
C PRO A 42 3.02 8.54 21.44
N GLU A 43 3.25 9.57 20.63
CA GLU A 43 2.29 10.15 19.68
C GLU A 43 1.89 9.17 18.58
N ASN A 44 2.72 8.15 18.28
CA ASN A 44 2.38 7.08 17.34
C ASN A 44 1.09 6.33 17.75
N TRP A 45 0.77 6.27 19.03
CA TRP A 45 -0.44 5.65 19.55
C TRP A 45 -1.58 6.64 19.86
N SER A 46 -1.41 7.90 19.57
CA SER A 46 -2.42 8.93 19.79
C SER A 46 -3.27 9.15 18.54
N SER A 47 -4.55 8.76 18.57
CA SER A 47 -5.47 9.05 17.47
C SER A 47 -5.66 10.55 17.20
N ASP A 48 -5.47 11.39 18.22
CA ASP A 48 -5.49 12.83 18.10
C ASP A 48 -4.26 13.36 17.34
N ALA A 49 -3.06 12.91 17.71
CA ALA A 49 -1.82 13.31 17.05
C ALA A 49 -1.79 12.86 15.57
N VAL A 50 -2.17 11.61 15.31
CA VAL A 50 -2.10 11.01 13.97
C VAL A 50 -3.15 11.62 13.03
N PHE A 51 -4.42 11.67 13.44
CA PHE A 51 -5.52 12.01 12.52
C PHE A 51 -5.96 13.46 12.60
N ARG A 52 -6.10 14.05 13.80
CA ARG A 52 -6.55 15.44 13.94
C ARG A 52 -5.41 16.44 13.73
N GLN A 53 -4.26 16.23 14.38
CA GLN A 53 -3.08 17.11 14.24
C GLN A 53 -2.28 16.80 12.97
N LYS A 54 -2.54 15.64 12.31
CA LYS A 54 -1.85 15.19 11.09
C LYS A 54 -0.32 15.19 11.24
N ARG A 55 0.19 14.82 12.44
CA ARG A 55 1.60 14.90 12.82
C ARG A 55 2.56 14.25 11.83
N TYR A 56 2.15 13.15 11.20
CA TYR A 56 2.97 12.38 10.27
C TYR A 56 2.61 12.61 8.80
N LYS A 57 1.70 13.53 8.51
CA LYS A 57 1.37 13.92 7.14
C LYS A 57 2.40 14.90 6.59
N PRO A 58 2.71 14.86 5.28
CA PRO A 58 3.57 15.85 4.65
C PRO A 58 2.93 17.24 4.71
N LYS A 59 3.78 18.27 4.78
CA LYS A 59 3.35 19.66 4.65
C LYS A 59 3.02 20.04 3.21
N GLU A 60 3.50 19.26 2.24
CA GLU A 60 3.23 19.42 0.82
C GLU A 60 1.73 19.28 0.55
N GLN A 61 1.23 20.12 -0.34
CA GLN A 61 -0.14 20.05 -0.84
C GLN A 61 -0.11 19.68 -2.32
N TRP A 62 -1.06 18.83 -2.71
CA TRP A 62 -1.40 18.61 -4.11
C TRP A 62 -2.68 19.36 -4.44
N PHE A 63 -3.01 19.48 -5.72
CA PHE A 63 -4.15 20.24 -6.18
C PHE A 63 -5.09 19.35 -6.99
N ASP A 64 -6.40 19.49 -6.77
CA ASP A 64 -7.40 18.78 -7.55
C ASP A 64 -7.62 19.47 -8.93
N HIS A 65 -8.47 18.88 -9.77
CA HIS A 65 -8.82 19.40 -11.08
C HIS A 65 -9.43 20.82 -11.07
N ALA A 66 -9.97 21.27 -9.94
CA ALA A 66 -10.50 22.62 -9.74
C ALA A 66 -9.44 23.59 -9.17
N GLY A 67 -8.19 23.14 -9.01
CA GLY A 67 -7.10 23.91 -8.43
C GLY A 67 -7.19 24.09 -6.90
N ARG A 68 -8.02 23.30 -6.22
CA ARG A 68 -8.15 23.34 -4.76
C ARG A 68 -7.05 22.51 -4.11
N PRO A 69 -6.33 23.06 -3.11
CA PRO A 69 -5.29 22.33 -2.43
C PRO A 69 -5.86 21.25 -1.51
N PHE A 70 -5.17 20.10 -1.43
CA PHE A 70 -5.46 19.05 -0.46
C PHE A 70 -4.19 18.41 0.08
N SER A 71 -4.25 17.85 1.29
CA SER A 71 -3.17 17.08 1.88
C SER A 71 -3.21 15.65 1.33
N PRO A 72 -2.16 15.18 0.65
CA PRO A 72 -2.21 13.89 -0.02
C PRO A 72 -2.19 12.69 0.94
N GLY A 73 -2.69 11.54 0.44
CA GLY A 73 -2.67 10.25 1.15
C GLY A 73 -1.30 9.56 1.18
N VAL A 74 -0.21 10.33 1.26
CA VAL A 74 1.17 9.81 1.25
C VAL A 74 1.95 10.20 2.49
N HIS A 75 3.06 9.48 2.74
CA HIS A 75 3.95 9.73 3.87
C HIS A 75 5.40 9.66 3.39
N TYR A 76 6.20 10.66 3.72
CA TYR A 76 7.60 10.77 3.31
C TYR A 76 8.51 10.38 4.47
N PHE A 77 8.72 9.08 4.61
CA PHE A 77 9.60 8.46 5.59
C PHE A 77 10.30 7.27 4.95
N VAL A 78 11.42 6.86 5.51
CA VAL A 78 12.01 5.56 5.18
C VAL A 78 10.96 4.48 5.38
N GLY A 79 10.64 3.74 4.31
CA GLY A 79 9.52 2.77 4.27
C GLY A 79 8.23 3.32 3.63
N GLY A 80 8.13 4.62 3.35
CA GLY A 80 6.98 5.24 2.67
C GLY A 80 5.64 4.99 3.35
N ASN A 81 4.59 4.77 2.56
CA ASN A 81 3.23 4.52 3.06
C ASN A 81 3.09 3.27 3.93
N THR A 82 4.03 2.31 3.85
CA THR A 82 4.00 1.11 4.68
C THR A 82 4.19 1.41 6.17
N LYS A 83 4.71 2.58 6.54
CA LYS A 83 4.82 3.02 7.93
C LYS A 83 3.47 3.12 8.64
N VAL A 84 2.40 3.41 7.90
CA VAL A 84 1.05 3.63 8.44
C VAL A 84 0.00 2.67 7.88
N TYR A 85 0.32 1.80 6.92
CA TYR A 85 -0.64 0.88 6.33
C TYR A 85 -1.20 -0.12 7.36
N GLY A 86 -2.30 -0.78 7.04
CA GLY A 86 -2.91 -1.79 7.92
C GLY A 86 -2.29 -3.18 7.80
N ALA A 87 -1.16 -3.30 7.11
CA ALA A 87 -0.42 -4.53 6.89
C ALA A 87 -1.23 -5.68 6.23
N ALA A 88 -2.30 -5.37 5.52
CA ALA A 88 -3.03 -6.36 4.74
C ALA A 88 -2.22 -6.73 3.48
N LEU A 89 -2.00 -8.04 3.30
CA LEU A 89 -1.15 -8.61 2.26
C LEU A 89 -1.88 -9.68 1.42
N PRO A 90 -3.10 -9.41 0.91
CA PRO A 90 -3.73 -10.34 -0.02
C PRO A 90 -2.94 -10.37 -1.33
N ARG A 91 -2.93 -11.53 -2.00
CA ARG A 91 -2.52 -11.63 -3.40
C ARG A 91 -3.62 -11.04 -4.28
N PHE A 92 -3.28 -10.52 -5.44
CA PHE A 92 -4.26 -10.33 -6.51
C PHE A 92 -4.80 -11.71 -6.92
N ARG A 93 -6.08 -11.75 -7.32
CA ARG A 93 -6.72 -12.98 -7.79
C ARG A 93 -6.13 -13.34 -9.16
N LYS A 94 -6.19 -14.60 -9.53
CA LYS A 94 -5.71 -15.01 -10.85
C LYS A 94 -6.43 -14.25 -11.96
N GLU A 95 -7.73 -14.05 -11.80
CA GLU A 95 -8.60 -13.33 -12.72
C GLU A 95 -8.27 -11.82 -12.79
N ASP A 96 -7.68 -11.22 -11.75
CA ASP A 96 -7.21 -9.82 -11.78
C ASP A 96 -6.08 -9.58 -12.81
N PHE A 97 -5.43 -10.65 -13.28
CA PHE A 97 -4.42 -10.61 -14.33
C PHE A 97 -5.00 -10.80 -15.74
N GLU A 98 -6.26 -11.17 -15.85
CA GLU A 98 -6.98 -11.31 -17.10
C GLU A 98 -7.85 -10.06 -17.36
N GLU A 99 -8.42 -9.99 -18.56
CA GLU A 99 -9.40 -8.94 -18.85
C GLU A 99 -10.70 -9.24 -18.10
N LEU A 100 -11.16 -8.27 -17.30
CA LEU A 100 -12.42 -8.36 -16.55
C LEU A 100 -13.42 -7.32 -17.05
N GLU A 101 -14.60 -7.79 -17.45
CA GLU A 101 -15.73 -6.93 -17.79
C GLU A 101 -16.41 -6.42 -16.52
N HIS A 102 -16.55 -5.12 -16.41
CA HIS A 102 -17.35 -4.42 -15.40
C HIS A 102 -18.54 -3.74 -16.05
N GLU A 103 -19.61 -3.43 -15.30
CA GLU A 103 -20.74 -2.66 -15.82
C GLU A 103 -20.30 -1.29 -16.35
N GLY A 104 -19.27 -0.69 -15.72
CA GLY A 104 -18.73 0.64 -16.06
C GLY A 104 -17.58 0.64 -17.06
N GLY A 105 -17.12 -0.52 -17.57
CA GLY A 105 -15.98 -0.60 -18.48
C GLY A 105 -15.18 -1.89 -18.35
N ILE A 106 -13.89 -1.83 -18.68
CA ILE A 106 -13.01 -3.01 -18.72
C ILE A 106 -11.81 -2.75 -17.81
N SER A 107 -11.51 -3.72 -16.94
CA SER A 107 -10.21 -3.88 -16.30
C SER A 107 -9.30 -4.63 -17.26
N PRO A 108 -8.21 -4.02 -17.78
CA PRO A 108 -7.39 -4.64 -18.81
C PRO A 108 -6.53 -5.78 -18.25
N ALA A 109 -6.27 -6.77 -19.10
CA ALA A 109 -5.34 -7.84 -18.77
C ALA A 109 -3.92 -7.30 -18.49
N TRP A 110 -3.22 -7.97 -17.58
CA TRP A 110 -1.79 -7.75 -17.35
C TRP A 110 -0.96 -8.52 -18.40
N THR A 111 0.17 -7.95 -18.78
CA THR A 111 1.14 -8.65 -19.66
C THR A 111 1.92 -9.74 -18.93
N VAL A 112 1.93 -9.71 -17.62
CA VAL A 112 2.52 -10.72 -16.72
C VAL A 112 1.37 -11.55 -16.16
N LYS A 113 1.47 -12.88 -16.25
CA LYS A 113 0.44 -13.79 -15.75
C LYS A 113 0.61 -14.07 -14.25
N TYR A 114 -0.47 -14.49 -13.60
CA TYR A 114 -0.44 -14.84 -12.18
C TYR A 114 0.66 -15.88 -11.89
N GLU A 115 0.77 -16.91 -12.72
CA GLU A 115 1.74 -18.00 -12.58
C GLU A 115 3.19 -17.52 -12.63
N GLU A 116 3.47 -16.45 -13.34
CA GLU A 116 4.81 -15.84 -13.37
C GLU A 116 5.13 -15.07 -12.07
N LEU A 117 4.11 -14.49 -11.41
CA LEU A 117 4.27 -13.79 -10.15
C LEU A 117 4.11 -14.68 -8.92
N GLU A 118 3.49 -15.83 -9.05
CA GLU A 118 3.19 -16.73 -7.92
C GLU A 118 4.43 -17.08 -7.09
N PRO A 119 5.58 -17.48 -7.64
CA PRO A 119 6.79 -17.75 -6.86
C PRO A 119 7.30 -16.50 -6.12
N TYR A 120 7.11 -15.32 -6.70
CA TYR A 120 7.50 -14.06 -6.08
C TYR A 120 6.52 -13.64 -4.98
N TYR A 121 5.23 -13.97 -5.11
CA TYR A 121 4.29 -13.84 -4.00
C TYR A 121 4.70 -14.68 -2.80
N CYS A 122 5.08 -15.95 -2.99
CA CYS A 122 5.60 -16.80 -1.91
C CYS A 122 6.83 -16.17 -1.23
N ARG A 123 7.76 -15.64 -2.00
CA ARG A 123 8.97 -14.95 -1.49
C ARG A 123 8.60 -13.67 -0.72
N ALA A 124 7.70 -12.84 -1.27
CA ALA A 124 7.25 -11.61 -0.63
C ALA A 124 6.49 -11.89 0.68
N GLU A 125 5.63 -12.91 0.72
CA GLU A 125 4.93 -13.35 1.92
C GLU A 125 5.91 -13.77 3.04
N ARG A 126 6.98 -14.52 2.70
CA ARG A 126 8.03 -14.86 3.67
C ARG A 126 8.79 -13.64 4.15
N MET A 127 9.19 -12.75 3.25
CA MET A 127 9.90 -11.51 3.57
C MET A 127 9.07 -10.58 4.46
N LEU A 128 7.75 -10.51 4.23
CA LEU A 128 6.83 -9.64 4.95
C LEU A 128 6.09 -10.33 6.09
N LEU A 129 6.58 -11.50 6.56
CA LEU A 129 6.02 -12.23 7.70
C LEU A 129 4.49 -12.43 7.57
N ALA A 130 4.01 -12.84 6.40
CA ALA A 130 2.59 -12.95 6.14
C ALA A 130 1.95 -14.08 6.96
N HIS A 131 0.98 -13.72 7.77
CA HIS A 131 0.10 -14.61 8.52
C HIS A 131 -1.19 -14.82 7.73
N GLY A 132 -1.60 -16.06 7.51
CA GLY A 132 -2.83 -16.35 6.77
C GLY A 132 -3.25 -17.81 6.82
N GLN A 133 -4.40 -18.10 6.25
CA GLN A 133 -4.99 -19.43 6.11
C GLN A 133 -5.47 -19.59 4.67
N ALA A 134 -4.92 -20.56 3.94
CA ALA A 134 -5.37 -20.87 2.58
C ALA A 134 -6.67 -21.67 2.60
N GLY A 135 -7.47 -21.52 1.53
CA GLY A 135 -8.66 -22.33 1.28
C GLY A 135 -9.95 -21.88 1.97
N GLU A 136 -9.93 -20.75 2.72
CA GLU A 136 -11.15 -20.15 3.28
C GLU A 136 -11.77 -19.09 2.37
N ASP A 137 -10.94 -18.33 1.64
CA ASP A 137 -11.38 -17.34 0.67
C ASP A 137 -11.81 -18.04 -0.63
N PRO A 138 -13.09 -17.92 -1.07
CA PRO A 138 -13.55 -18.56 -2.30
C PRO A 138 -12.86 -18.04 -3.57
N THR A 139 -12.17 -16.89 -3.46
CA THR A 139 -11.43 -16.26 -4.55
C THR A 139 -9.90 -16.39 -4.40
N ASP A 140 -9.41 -17.14 -3.40
CA ASP A 140 -7.96 -17.26 -3.16
C ASP A 140 -7.28 -17.90 -4.37
N PRO A 141 -6.25 -17.25 -4.96
CA PRO A 141 -5.59 -17.79 -6.13
C PRO A 141 -4.74 -19.03 -5.75
N PRO A 142 -4.45 -19.92 -6.73
CA PRO A 142 -3.61 -21.09 -6.50
C PRO A 142 -2.28 -20.75 -5.85
N ARG A 143 -1.81 -21.60 -4.93
CA ARG A 143 -0.56 -21.43 -4.18
C ARG A 143 0.33 -22.65 -4.31
N SER A 144 1.61 -22.44 -4.59
CA SER A 144 2.63 -23.50 -4.56
C SER A 144 3.12 -23.79 -3.12
N GLU A 145 2.98 -22.81 -2.22
CA GLU A 145 3.39 -22.91 -0.82
C GLU A 145 2.29 -22.39 0.12
N PRO A 146 2.16 -22.94 1.33
CA PRO A 146 1.28 -22.40 2.34
C PRO A 146 1.76 -21.00 2.80
N PHE A 147 0.92 -20.29 3.55
CA PHE A 147 1.38 -19.08 4.25
C PHE A 147 2.54 -19.41 5.19
N PRO A 148 3.56 -18.54 5.30
CA PRO A 148 4.72 -18.79 6.15
C PRO A 148 4.38 -18.88 7.64
N PHE A 149 3.28 -18.25 8.06
CA PHE A 149 2.84 -18.24 9.45
C PHE A 149 1.33 -18.48 9.56
N PRO A 150 0.86 -19.09 10.68
CA PRO A 150 -0.56 -19.33 10.91
C PRO A 150 -1.34 -18.00 10.96
N PRO A 151 -2.65 -18.01 10.70
CA PRO A 151 -3.48 -16.82 10.68
C PRO A 151 -3.49 -16.11 12.04
N VAL A 152 -3.72 -14.81 12.02
CA VAL A 152 -3.92 -14.03 13.24
C VAL A 152 -5.29 -14.39 13.83
N PRO A 153 -5.34 -14.98 15.04
CA PRO A 153 -6.60 -15.47 15.59
C PRO A 153 -7.57 -14.33 15.85
N HIS A 154 -8.85 -14.59 15.56
CA HIS A 154 -9.94 -13.67 15.92
C HIS A 154 -10.08 -13.57 17.44
N GLU A 155 -10.42 -12.39 17.95
CA GLU A 155 -10.93 -12.27 19.29
C GLU A 155 -12.41 -12.73 19.35
N ALA A 156 -12.88 -13.17 20.50
CA ALA A 156 -14.19 -13.83 20.66
C ALA A 156 -15.37 -13.08 20.03
N TYR A 157 -15.35 -11.75 20.06
CA TYR A 157 -16.41 -10.93 19.44
C TYR A 157 -16.37 -11.00 17.89
N ILE A 158 -15.20 -11.08 17.32
CA ILE A 158 -15.02 -11.22 15.86
C ILE A 158 -15.32 -12.65 15.43
N GLU A 159 -14.98 -13.66 16.26
CA GLU A 159 -15.37 -15.05 16.01
C GLU A 159 -16.90 -15.23 16.02
N ASP A 160 -17.64 -14.61 16.98
CA ASP A 160 -19.10 -14.57 16.97
C ASP A 160 -19.64 -13.92 15.67
N LEU A 161 -19.00 -12.85 15.19
CA LEU A 161 -19.36 -12.24 13.92
C LEU A 161 -19.09 -13.18 12.73
N LYS A 162 -17.92 -13.86 12.69
CA LYS A 162 -17.60 -14.87 11.66
C LYS A 162 -18.72 -15.91 11.56
N ASN A 163 -19.12 -16.50 12.70
CA ASN A 163 -20.18 -17.49 12.76
C ASN A 163 -21.54 -16.96 12.25
N ARG A 164 -21.87 -15.70 12.55
CA ARG A 164 -23.10 -15.04 12.05
C ARG A 164 -23.06 -14.78 10.54
N LEU A 165 -21.89 -14.52 9.97
CA LEU A 165 -21.73 -14.37 8.51
C LEU A 165 -21.82 -15.74 7.82
N GLN A 166 -21.18 -16.76 8.38
CA GLN A 166 -21.28 -18.14 7.88
C GLN A 166 -22.72 -18.66 7.90
N SER A 167 -23.51 -18.32 8.92
CA SER A 167 -24.93 -18.69 8.98
C SER A 167 -25.79 -18.04 7.88
N GLN A 168 -25.27 -17.02 7.20
CA GLN A 168 -25.87 -16.40 6.01
C GLN A 168 -25.39 -17.04 4.70
N GLY A 169 -24.54 -18.08 4.75
CA GLY A 169 -23.96 -18.74 3.58
C GLY A 169 -22.74 -18.00 3.02
N LEU A 170 -22.15 -17.06 3.76
CA LEU A 170 -20.94 -16.32 3.36
C LEU A 170 -19.68 -17.05 3.84
N HIS A 171 -18.55 -16.73 3.22
CA HIS A 171 -17.23 -17.31 3.46
C HIS A 171 -16.26 -16.30 4.06
N PRO A 172 -16.47 -15.83 5.31
CA PRO A 172 -15.50 -14.97 5.97
C PRO A 172 -14.21 -15.74 6.23
N PHE A 173 -13.08 -15.13 5.87
CA PHE A 173 -11.76 -15.74 5.93
C PHE A 173 -10.79 -14.88 6.73
N PHE A 174 -9.67 -15.47 7.15
CA PHE A 174 -8.60 -14.73 7.81
C PHE A 174 -7.90 -13.80 6.81
N LEU A 175 -7.99 -12.48 7.07
CA LEU A 175 -7.28 -11.49 6.27
C LEU A 175 -5.75 -11.72 6.39
N PRO A 176 -5.02 -11.93 5.27
CA PRO A 176 -3.57 -12.06 5.32
C PRO A 176 -2.92 -10.79 5.87
N LEU A 177 -2.08 -10.94 6.91
CA LEU A 177 -1.48 -9.80 7.62
C LEU A 177 0.03 -9.97 7.79
N GLY A 178 0.78 -8.91 7.46
CA GLY A 178 2.22 -8.81 7.68
C GLY A 178 2.55 -8.20 9.04
N ILE A 179 2.65 -9.03 10.07
CA ILE A 179 2.98 -8.60 11.44
C ILE A 179 3.89 -9.62 12.14
N ASP A 180 4.73 -9.16 13.07
CA ASP A 180 5.66 -10.04 13.76
C ASP A 180 5.04 -10.67 15.00
N LEU A 181 4.35 -11.80 14.82
CA LEU A 181 3.81 -12.65 15.89
C LEU A 181 4.66 -13.91 16.16
N ARG A 182 5.89 -13.98 15.64
CA ARG A 182 6.83 -15.06 15.96
C ARG A 182 7.03 -15.15 17.48
N PRO A 183 7.56 -16.27 18.02
CA PRO A 183 7.82 -16.39 19.47
C PRO A 183 8.68 -15.26 20.04
N SER A 184 9.64 -14.75 19.27
CA SER A 184 10.48 -13.59 19.58
C SER A 184 9.89 -12.26 19.10
N GLY A 185 8.72 -12.27 18.46
CA GLY A 185 8.12 -11.12 17.82
C GLY A 185 7.63 -10.05 18.79
N THR A 186 7.56 -8.83 18.31
CA THR A 186 7.24 -7.66 19.13
C THR A 186 5.77 -7.23 19.05
N CYS A 187 4.94 -7.86 18.21
CA CYS A 187 3.53 -7.48 18.03
C CYS A 187 2.71 -7.73 19.31
N ILE A 188 2.06 -6.69 19.80
CA ILE A 188 1.20 -6.73 20.98
C ILE A 188 -0.29 -6.76 20.65
N ARG A 189 -0.64 -6.85 19.37
CA ARG A 189 -2.02 -6.81 18.86
C ARG A 189 -2.81 -5.62 19.42
N CYS A 190 -2.28 -4.40 19.23
CA CYS A 190 -2.89 -3.17 19.71
C CYS A 190 -4.02 -2.68 18.78
N LYS A 191 -4.88 -1.77 19.29
CA LYS A 191 -5.95 -1.12 18.50
C LYS A 191 -5.46 0.04 17.62
N THR A 192 -4.16 0.32 17.61
CA THR A 192 -3.51 1.41 16.87
C THR A 192 -2.63 0.84 15.74
N CYS A 193 -3.14 -0.15 14.99
CA CYS A 193 -2.40 -0.78 13.91
C CYS A 193 -2.69 -0.09 12.56
N ASP A 194 -3.95 0.00 12.17
CA ASP A 194 -4.39 0.50 10.87
C ASP A 194 -4.44 2.03 10.85
N GLY A 195 -3.69 2.64 9.94
CA GLY A 195 -3.55 4.09 9.84
C GLY A 195 -2.57 4.73 10.84
N PHE A 196 -1.94 3.95 11.71
CA PHE A 196 -0.98 4.45 12.71
C PHE A 196 0.44 3.97 12.42
N PRO A 197 1.48 4.75 12.77
CA PRO A 197 2.83 4.23 12.89
C PRO A 197 2.92 3.14 13.96
N CYS A 198 3.74 2.11 13.72
CA CYS A 198 3.92 1.02 14.69
C CYS A 198 5.02 1.37 15.70
N GLN A 199 4.67 1.77 16.91
CA GLN A 199 5.64 2.15 17.93
C GLN A 199 6.52 0.98 18.41
N VAL A 200 6.03 -0.26 18.30
CA VAL A 200 6.76 -1.47 18.72
C VAL A 200 7.50 -2.15 17.57
N HIS A 201 7.55 -1.54 16.40
CA HIS A 201 8.25 -2.05 15.21
C HIS A 201 7.87 -3.50 14.85
N ALA A 202 6.60 -3.85 15.00
CA ALA A 202 6.10 -5.20 14.73
C ALA A 202 5.34 -5.33 13.41
N LYS A 203 5.05 -4.20 12.75
CA LYS A 203 4.42 -4.21 11.44
C LYS A 203 5.46 -4.55 10.39
N ALA A 204 5.19 -5.54 9.54
CA ALA A 204 6.09 -5.92 8.45
C ALA A 204 6.03 -4.86 7.34
N GLU A 205 6.82 -3.84 7.48
CA GLU A 205 6.89 -2.69 6.59
C GLU A 205 8.23 -2.61 5.87
N ALA A 206 8.30 -1.85 4.78
CA ALA A 206 9.48 -1.79 3.92
C ALA A 206 10.75 -1.32 4.65
N ASP A 207 10.65 -0.40 5.63
CA ASP A 207 11.80 -0.01 6.45
C ASP A 207 12.38 -1.21 7.20
N LEU A 208 11.53 -1.94 7.94
CA LEU A 208 11.97 -3.00 8.85
C LEU A 208 12.31 -4.30 8.13
N CYS A 209 11.52 -4.69 7.12
CA CYS A 209 11.71 -5.95 6.43
C CYS A 209 12.68 -5.87 5.24
N CYS A 210 12.92 -4.66 4.72
CA CYS A 210 13.67 -4.49 3.48
C CYS A 210 14.86 -3.54 3.64
N VAL A 211 14.60 -2.24 3.94
CA VAL A 211 15.66 -1.22 3.92
C VAL A 211 16.74 -1.48 4.97
N ARG A 212 16.36 -1.67 6.24
CA ARG A 212 17.34 -1.94 7.32
C ARG A 212 18.13 -3.22 7.10
N PRO A 213 17.50 -4.35 6.69
CA PRO A 213 18.27 -5.53 6.31
C PRO A 213 19.20 -5.29 5.12
N ALA A 214 18.80 -4.52 4.11
CA ALA A 214 19.67 -4.18 2.98
C ALA A 214 20.89 -3.36 3.43
N LEU A 215 20.71 -2.41 4.34
CA LEU A 215 21.78 -1.55 4.86
C LEU A 215 22.82 -2.30 5.73
N ARG A 216 22.60 -3.57 6.07
CA ARG A 216 23.63 -4.40 6.71
C ARG A 216 24.72 -4.83 5.74
N SER A 217 24.46 -4.79 4.44
CA SER A 217 25.43 -5.08 3.40
C SER A 217 26.23 -3.82 3.07
N SER A 218 27.55 -3.93 3.03
CA SER A 218 28.46 -2.80 2.86
C SER A 218 28.35 -2.08 1.52
N ASN A 219 27.74 -2.72 0.52
CA ASN A 219 27.51 -2.18 -0.83
C ASN A 219 26.20 -1.39 -0.95
N VAL A 220 25.36 -1.33 0.10
CA VAL A 220 24.09 -0.58 0.09
C VAL A 220 24.16 0.61 1.02
N GLN A 221 23.87 1.78 0.49
CA GLN A 221 23.87 3.05 1.22
C GLN A 221 22.49 3.71 1.16
N LEU A 222 22.14 4.50 2.17
CA LEU A 222 20.92 5.29 2.22
C LEU A 222 21.26 6.75 2.47
N MET A 223 20.69 7.64 1.65
CA MET A 223 20.70 9.08 1.88
C MET A 223 19.26 9.55 2.15
N THR A 224 18.99 9.96 3.39
CA THR A 224 17.71 10.57 3.81
C THR A 224 17.69 12.07 3.57
N ARG A 225 16.50 12.69 3.58
CA ARG A 225 16.26 14.11 3.28
C ARG A 225 16.77 14.51 1.90
N ALA A 226 16.83 13.53 0.98
CA ALA A 226 17.37 13.66 -0.36
C ALA A 226 16.20 13.72 -1.38
N TYR A 227 15.80 14.93 -1.72
CA TYR A 227 14.73 15.14 -2.69
C TYR A 227 15.28 15.14 -4.12
N VAL A 228 14.96 14.13 -4.89
CA VAL A 228 15.33 14.08 -6.32
C VAL A 228 14.44 15.02 -7.12
N ARG A 229 15.05 16.03 -7.71
CA ARG A 229 14.39 17.07 -8.49
C ARG A 229 14.10 16.61 -9.92
N ARG A 230 15.06 15.97 -10.57
CA ARG A 230 14.94 15.43 -11.92
C ARG A 230 16.01 14.38 -12.20
N LEU A 231 15.74 13.53 -13.19
CA LEU A 231 16.73 12.67 -13.83
C LEU A 231 17.44 13.44 -14.97
N LEU A 232 18.69 13.11 -15.18
CA LEU A 232 19.54 13.68 -16.24
C LEU A 232 19.84 12.60 -17.27
N THR A 233 19.95 12.98 -18.55
CA THR A 233 20.28 12.06 -19.64
C THR A 233 21.56 12.49 -20.34
N ASP A 234 22.10 11.59 -21.14
CA ASP A 234 23.15 11.92 -22.12
C ASP A 234 22.63 12.91 -23.19
N GLY A 235 23.53 13.44 -24.00
CA GLY A 235 23.17 14.40 -25.05
C GLY A 235 22.25 13.84 -26.15
N ALA A 236 22.20 12.50 -26.30
CA ALA A 236 21.28 11.82 -27.20
C ALA A 236 19.89 11.59 -26.59
N GLY A 237 19.74 11.74 -25.30
CA GLY A 237 18.52 11.44 -24.57
C GLY A 237 18.21 9.95 -24.43
N LYS A 238 19.16 9.08 -24.73
CA LYS A 238 18.96 7.62 -24.81
C LYS A 238 19.34 6.89 -23.53
N ARG A 239 20.09 7.52 -22.64
CA ARG A 239 20.58 6.91 -21.40
C ARG A 239 20.46 7.91 -20.25
N ALA A 240 19.89 7.48 -19.13
CA ALA A 240 19.97 8.22 -17.87
C ALA A 240 21.42 8.17 -17.35
N THR A 241 21.95 9.32 -16.93
CA THR A 241 23.35 9.48 -16.49
C THR A 241 23.48 9.96 -15.07
N GLY A 242 22.41 10.53 -14.49
CA GLY A 242 22.46 11.06 -13.15
C GLY A 242 21.10 11.53 -12.65
N VAL A 243 21.09 11.95 -11.39
CA VAL A 243 19.97 12.64 -10.74
C VAL A 243 20.42 13.94 -10.12
N GLU A 244 19.59 14.98 -10.19
CA GLU A 244 19.75 16.21 -9.44
C GLU A 244 19.04 16.04 -8.08
N VAL A 245 19.77 16.13 -7.01
CA VAL A 245 19.30 15.95 -5.63
C VAL A 245 19.38 17.26 -4.88
N GLU A 246 18.33 17.59 -4.13
CA GLU A 246 18.33 18.67 -3.15
C GLU A 246 18.28 18.07 -1.73
N ARG A 247 19.25 18.44 -0.93
CA ARG A 247 19.37 18.01 0.46
C ARG A 247 19.78 19.19 1.33
N ASP A 248 19.00 19.48 2.37
CA ASP A 248 19.26 20.58 3.33
C ASP A 248 19.46 21.96 2.65
N GLY A 249 18.79 22.18 1.50
CA GLY A 249 18.88 23.40 0.69
C GLY A 249 20.03 23.43 -0.34
N GLU A 250 20.93 22.47 -0.30
CA GLU A 250 22.02 22.32 -1.27
C GLU A 250 21.62 21.39 -2.43
N ARG A 251 22.12 21.70 -3.63
CA ARG A 251 21.92 20.87 -4.81
C ARG A 251 23.22 20.19 -5.22
N SER A 252 23.09 18.91 -5.54
CA SER A 252 24.19 18.09 -6.03
C SER A 252 23.71 17.17 -7.15
N GLN A 253 24.65 16.56 -7.87
CA GLN A 253 24.36 15.55 -8.86
C GLN A 253 25.01 14.23 -8.44
N ILE A 254 24.25 13.14 -8.59
CA ILE A 254 24.70 11.77 -8.31
C ILE A 254 24.63 11.00 -9.62
N GLN A 255 25.70 10.32 -9.98
CA GLN A 255 25.82 9.52 -11.20
C GLN A 255 25.66 8.03 -10.90
N ALA A 256 25.04 7.30 -11.83
CA ALA A 256 24.95 5.85 -11.77
C ALA A 256 24.79 5.23 -13.16
N ASP A 257 25.00 3.92 -13.24
CA ASP A 257 24.77 3.16 -14.46
C ASP A 257 23.29 2.85 -14.69
N THR A 258 22.53 2.60 -13.62
CA THR A 258 21.10 2.26 -13.64
C THR A 258 20.32 3.08 -12.63
N PHE A 259 19.10 3.46 -12.97
CA PHE A 259 18.19 4.23 -12.12
C PHE A 259 16.86 3.53 -11.95
N VAL A 260 16.38 3.48 -10.73
CA VAL A 260 15.05 2.96 -10.40
C VAL A 260 14.24 4.03 -9.68
N VAL A 261 13.10 4.39 -10.24
CA VAL A 261 12.12 5.29 -9.63
C VAL A 261 11.10 4.43 -8.86
N ALA A 262 10.93 4.71 -7.58
CA ALA A 262 10.04 3.99 -6.66
C ALA A 262 9.40 4.93 -5.63
N CYS A 263 8.93 6.10 -6.11
CA CYS A 263 8.44 7.21 -5.27
C CYS A 263 6.95 7.10 -4.94
N GLY A 264 6.25 6.04 -5.41
CA GLY A 264 4.80 5.91 -5.42
C GLY A 264 4.15 6.59 -6.62
N ALA A 265 3.00 6.07 -7.08
CA ALA A 265 2.45 6.35 -8.40
C ALA A 265 2.41 7.84 -8.79
N VAL A 266 1.97 8.72 -7.90
CA VAL A 266 1.89 10.16 -8.20
C VAL A 266 3.27 10.81 -8.28
N ASN A 267 4.14 10.54 -7.30
CA ASN A 267 5.47 11.17 -7.27
C ASN A 267 6.40 10.62 -8.35
N SER A 268 6.29 9.34 -8.73
CA SER A 268 7.05 8.74 -9.82
C SER A 268 6.70 9.39 -11.16
N ALA A 269 5.41 9.52 -11.47
CA ALA A 269 4.95 10.25 -12.64
C ALA A 269 5.40 11.72 -12.61
N ALA A 270 5.24 12.40 -11.49
CA ALA A 270 5.67 13.81 -11.34
C ALA A 270 7.18 13.99 -11.53
N LEU A 271 8.00 13.04 -11.07
CA LEU A 271 9.44 13.06 -11.28
C LEU A 271 9.78 12.91 -12.76
N LEU A 272 9.18 11.95 -13.47
CA LEU A 272 9.39 11.76 -14.90
C LEU A 272 8.93 12.98 -15.71
N LEU A 273 7.74 13.51 -15.43
CA LEU A 273 7.23 14.73 -16.10
C LEU A 273 8.10 15.96 -15.86
N ARG A 274 8.73 16.07 -14.68
CA ARG A 274 9.65 17.18 -14.33
C ARG A 274 11.02 17.04 -14.97
N SER A 275 11.41 15.82 -15.37
CA SER A 275 12.70 15.50 -15.95
C SER A 275 12.70 15.85 -17.45
N THR A 276 12.49 17.12 -17.77
CA THR A 276 12.48 17.64 -19.14
C THR A 276 13.87 17.95 -19.66
N SER A 277 14.08 17.83 -20.97
CA SER A 277 15.25 18.26 -21.71
C SER A 277 14.86 18.56 -23.17
N ASP A 278 15.78 19.05 -23.99
CA ASP A 278 15.52 19.28 -25.41
C ASP A 278 15.11 17.98 -26.15
N ARG A 279 15.58 16.83 -25.68
CA ARG A 279 15.21 15.50 -26.21
C ARG A 279 13.92 14.94 -25.62
N HIS A 280 13.54 15.40 -24.45
CA HIS A 280 12.35 14.97 -23.71
C HIS A 280 11.53 16.19 -23.26
N PRO A 281 10.96 16.99 -24.19
CA PRO A 281 10.26 18.23 -23.85
C PRO A 281 9.01 18.02 -23.00
N ASN A 282 8.38 16.84 -23.09
CA ASN A 282 7.16 16.47 -22.36
C ASN A 282 7.42 15.58 -21.12
N GLY A 283 8.69 15.50 -20.67
CA GLY A 283 9.10 14.61 -19.57
C GLY A 283 9.84 13.38 -20.07
N LEU A 284 10.66 12.80 -19.19
CA LEU A 284 11.46 11.61 -19.46
C LEU A 284 10.56 10.36 -19.56
N ALA A 285 10.94 9.41 -20.42
CA ALA A 285 10.18 8.18 -20.67
C ALA A 285 8.73 8.41 -21.15
N ASN A 286 8.47 9.52 -21.84
CA ASN A 286 7.12 9.96 -22.19
C ASN A 286 6.91 10.15 -23.70
N SER A 287 7.57 9.36 -24.54
CA SER A 287 7.36 9.40 -26.01
C SER A 287 5.93 8.99 -26.39
N SER A 288 5.32 8.07 -25.65
CA SER A 288 3.92 7.67 -25.81
C SER A 288 2.90 8.70 -25.32
N GLY A 289 3.32 9.71 -24.52
CA GLY A 289 2.40 10.65 -23.85
C GLY A 289 1.57 10.02 -22.72
N LEU A 290 1.95 8.84 -22.22
CA LEU A 290 1.21 8.09 -21.21
C LEU A 290 1.69 8.30 -19.77
N VAL A 291 2.86 8.92 -19.56
CA VAL A 291 3.33 9.23 -18.20
C VAL A 291 2.33 10.14 -17.49
N GLY A 292 1.88 9.71 -16.35
CA GLY A 292 0.89 10.40 -15.53
C GLY A 292 -0.56 10.05 -15.84
N ARG A 293 -0.88 9.41 -16.98
CA ARG A 293 -2.24 8.98 -17.37
C ARG A 293 -2.65 7.69 -16.67
N ASN A 294 -3.94 7.35 -16.74
CA ASN A 294 -4.54 6.17 -16.11
C ASN A 294 -4.29 6.13 -14.60
N TYR A 295 -4.30 7.28 -13.95
CA TYR A 295 -4.23 7.34 -12.50
C TYR A 295 -5.47 6.68 -11.90
N MET A 296 -5.26 5.60 -11.18
CA MET A 296 -6.30 4.84 -10.50
C MET A 296 -6.08 4.86 -8.99
N VAL A 297 -7.20 4.68 -8.29
CA VAL A 297 -7.27 4.45 -6.85
C VAL A 297 -8.29 3.34 -6.61
N HIS A 298 -8.54 2.95 -5.37
CA HIS A 298 -9.75 2.18 -5.08
C HIS A 298 -10.92 3.13 -4.77
N ASN A 299 -12.11 2.79 -5.25
CA ASN A 299 -13.32 3.35 -4.67
C ASN A 299 -13.45 2.80 -3.25
N ASN A 300 -13.33 3.66 -2.25
CA ASN A 300 -13.23 3.28 -0.85
C ASN A 300 -14.35 3.86 0.00
N THR A 301 -14.91 3.03 0.88
CA THR A 301 -15.90 3.44 1.86
C THR A 301 -15.62 2.77 3.21
N ALA A 302 -15.66 3.53 4.29
CA ALA A 302 -15.68 2.99 5.63
C ALA A 302 -17.12 2.75 6.07
N LEU A 303 -17.40 1.56 6.59
CA LEU A 303 -18.67 1.25 7.24
C LEU A 303 -18.43 1.05 8.74
N MET A 304 -19.27 1.70 9.54
CA MET A 304 -19.33 1.48 10.98
C MET A 304 -20.64 0.77 11.32
N ALA A 305 -20.58 -0.53 11.58
CA ALA A 305 -21.71 -1.35 11.96
C ALA A 305 -21.90 -1.31 13.48
N VAL A 306 -22.93 -0.63 13.97
CA VAL A 306 -23.13 -0.34 15.41
C VAL A 306 -24.26 -1.20 15.97
N HIS A 307 -23.97 -1.88 17.07
CA HIS A 307 -25.01 -2.54 17.89
C HIS A 307 -25.40 -1.64 19.05
N PRO A 308 -26.69 -1.24 19.22
CA PRO A 308 -27.08 -0.22 20.18
C PRO A 308 -26.83 -0.62 21.66
N PHE A 309 -26.84 -1.92 21.97
CA PHE A 309 -26.77 -2.42 23.35
C PHE A 309 -25.52 -3.26 23.66
N ARG A 310 -24.78 -3.74 22.64
CA ARG A 310 -23.60 -4.59 22.85
C ARG A 310 -22.33 -3.79 22.67
N ILE A 311 -21.44 -3.87 23.64
CA ILE A 311 -20.08 -3.32 23.54
C ILE A 311 -19.21 -4.31 22.77
N ASN A 312 -18.41 -3.80 21.85
CA ASN A 312 -17.35 -4.55 21.19
C ASN A 312 -16.03 -4.38 21.97
N PRO A 313 -15.59 -5.39 22.73
CA PRO A 313 -14.37 -5.33 23.52
C PRO A 313 -13.10 -5.58 22.71
N THR A 314 -13.22 -5.90 21.42
CA THR A 314 -12.09 -6.26 20.56
C THR A 314 -11.02 -5.19 20.56
N THR A 315 -9.79 -5.60 20.74
CA THR A 315 -8.62 -4.73 20.66
C THR A 315 -8.03 -4.74 19.26
N PHE A 316 -7.69 -5.91 18.73
CA PHE A 316 -7.12 -6.07 17.39
C PHE A 316 -8.18 -6.63 16.43
N GLN A 317 -8.93 -5.73 15.80
CA GLN A 317 -10.11 -6.09 15.02
C GLN A 317 -9.80 -6.55 13.60
N LYS A 318 -8.74 -6.05 12.97
CA LYS A 318 -8.42 -6.26 11.54
C LYS A 318 -7.90 -7.67 11.26
N THR A 319 -8.76 -8.67 11.35
CA THR A 319 -8.38 -10.08 11.18
C THR A 319 -9.22 -10.85 10.18
N MET A 320 -10.29 -10.26 9.62
CA MET A 320 -11.26 -10.96 8.78
C MET A 320 -11.58 -10.16 7.52
N ALA A 321 -11.85 -10.87 6.43
CA ALA A 321 -12.39 -10.30 5.19
C ALA A 321 -13.47 -11.21 4.60
N VAL A 322 -14.19 -10.70 3.58
CA VAL A 322 -15.25 -11.39 2.85
C VAL A 322 -15.11 -11.02 1.37
N ASN A 323 -14.98 -12.03 0.51
CA ASN A 323 -14.82 -11.89 -0.94
C ASN A 323 -15.95 -12.54 -1.74
N ASP A 324 -17.05 -12.92 -1.08
CA ASP A 324 -18.23 -13.51 -1.77
C ASP A 324 -18.79 -12.58 -2.87
N PHE A 325 -18.51 -11.29 -2.78
CA PHE A 325 -18.95 -10.28 -3.75
C PHE A 325 -17.83 -9.83 -4.70
N TYR A 326 -16.68 -10.52 -4.71
CA TYR A 326 -15.52 -10.03 -5.45
C TYR A 326 -15.76 -10.01 -6.96
N PHE A 327 -16.19 -11.13 -7.54
CA PHE A 327 -16.40 -11.29 -8.99
C PHE A 327 -17.86 -11.15 -9.43
N HIS A 328 -18.81 -11.16 -8.52
CA HIS A 328 -20.23 -11.04 -8.83
C HIS A 328 -21.00 -10.48 -7.63
N GLY A 329 -22.17 -9.94 -7.86
CA GLY A 329 -23.06 -9.45 -6.81
C GLY A 329 -24.17 -10.42 -6.44
N GLU A 330 -25.09 -9.94 -5.59
CA GLU A 330 -26.34 -10.63 -5.27
C GLU A 330 -27.36 -10.50 -6.42
N ASP A 331 -28.44 -11.30 -6.36
CA ASP A 331 -29.60 -11.20 -7.24
C ASP A 331 -29.27 -11.34 -8.74
N GLY A 332 -28.26 -12.17 -9.07
CA GLY A 332 -27.85 -12.46 -10.45
C GLY A 332 -27.01 -11.36 -11.12
N TYR A 333 -26.53 -10.40 -10.36
CA TYR A 333 -25.60 -9.40 -10.88
C TYR A 333 -24.22 -10.03 -11.17
N ARG A 334 -23.85 -10.07 -12.44
CA ARG A 334 -22.71 -10.85 -12.96
C ARG A 334 -21.35 -10.16 -12.92
N PHE A 335 -21.32 -8.85 -12.69
CA PHE A 335 -20.06 -8.08 -12.72
C PHE A 335 -19.38 -8.03 -11.36
N PRO A 336 -18.04 -7.84 -11.32
CA PRO A 336 -17.27 -7.68 -10.11
C PRO A 336 -17.77 -6.51 -9.25
N LEU A 337 -17.77 -6.70 -7.92
CA LEU A 337 -18.08 -5.65 -6.97
C LEU A 337 -16.83 -5.25 -6.14
N GLY A 338 -16.14 -6.22 -5.53
CA GLY A 338 -14.91 -5.97 -4.79
C GLY A 338 -14.83 -6.64 -3.42
N ASN A 339 -13.95 -6.13 -2.58
CA ASN A 339 -13.52 -6.69 -1.31
C ASN A 339 -14.17 -5.99 -0.11
N LEU A 340 -14.49 -6.78 0.90
CA LEU A 340 -14.87 -6.32 2.25
C LEU A 340 -13.83 -6.82 3.24
N GLN A 341 -13.22 -5.92 4.03
CA GLN A 341 -12.30 -6.32 5.09
C GLN A 341 -12.52 -5.51 6.36
N LEU A 342 -12.23 -6.11 7.51
CA LEU A 342 -12.25 -5.36 8.77
C LEU A 342 -11.16 -4.28 8.76
N LEU A 343 -11.52 -3.08 9.21
CA LEU A 343 -10.58 -2.05 9.61
C LEU A 343 -9.99 -2.33 10.99
N GLY A 344 -8.90 -1.68 11.32
CA GLY A 344 -8.52 -1.47 12.70
C GLY A 344 -9.62 -0.76 13.48
N LYS A 345 -9.69 -0.99 14.79
CA LYS A 345 -10.75 -0.42 15.65
C LYS A 345 -10.79 1.10 15.55
N LEU A 346 -11.90 1.66 15.06
CA LEU A 346 -12.10 3.11 15.03
C LEU A 346 -12.15 3.67 16.46
N GLN A 347 -11.57 4.84 16.63
CA GLN A 347 -11.46 5.51 17.93
C GLN A 347 -12.14 6.87 17.88
N ALA A 348 -12.63 7.34 19.02
CA ALA A 348 -13.30 8.64 19.09
C ALA A 348 -12.46 9.81 18.56
N GLY A 349 -11.12 9.75 18.73
CA GLY A 349 -10.21 10.78 18.18
C GLY A 349 -10.19 10.80 16.65
N MET A 350 -10.23 9.63 15.99
CA MET A 350 -10.34 9.52 14.53
C MET A 350 -11.67 10.10 14.05
N LEU A 351 -12.77 9.72 14.69
CA LEU A 351 -14.11 10.20 14.34
C LEU A 351 -14.26 11.71 14.56
N THR A 352 -13.66 12.26 15.63
CA THR A 352 -13.68 13.71 15.89
C THR A 352 -12.97 14.50 14.78
N ALA A 353 -11.93 13.94 14.15
CA ALA A 353 -11.25 14.59 13.04
C ALA A 353 -12.18 14.81 11.83
N ASN A 354 -13.10 13.86 11.59
CA ASN A 354 -14.04 13.90 10.47
C ASN A 354 -15.41 14.54 10.83
N LYS A 355 -15.81 14.47 12.12
CA LYS A 355 -17.11 14.95 12.62
C LYS A 355 -16.89 15.88 13.82
N PRO A 356 -16.27 17.05 13.66
CA PRO A 356 -15.87 17.91 14.78
C PRO A 356 -17.03 18.49 15.59
N LEU A 357 -18.22 18.55 15.00
CA LEU A 357 -19.43 19.09 15.65
C LEU A 357 -20.16 18.06 16.53
N VAL A 358 -19.82 16.77 16.42
CA VAL A 358 -20.44 15.72 17.23
C VAL A 358 -19.71 15.60 18.56
N PRO A 359 -20.44 15.63 19.72
CA PRO A 359 -19.79 15.49 21.02
C PRO A 359 -18.93 14.21 21.13
N LYS A 360 -17.70 14.36 21.61
CA LYS A 360 -16.73 13.26 21.72
C LYS A 360 -17.26 12.06 22.53
N ALA A 361 -18.13 12.31 23.51
CA ALA A 361 -18.78 11.25 24.28
C ALA A 361 -19.67 10.36 23.42
N VAL A 362 -20.44 10.96 22.49
CA VAL A 362 -21.29 10.23 21.52
C VAL A 362 -20.41 9.41 20.58
N LEU A 363 -19.37 10.02 20.00
CA LEU A 363 -18.43 9.32 19.12
C LEU A 363 -17.72 8.14 19.81
N ARG A 364 -17.42 8.30 21.12
CA ARG A 364 -16.86 7.21 21.93
C ARG A 364 -17.84 6.06 22.09
N GLN A 365 -19.13 6.36 22.36
CA GLN A 365 -20.16 5.33 22.50
C GLN A 365 -20.38 4.56 21.17
N LEU A 366 -20.37 5.27 20.04
CA LEU A 366 -20.43 4.65 18.71
C LEU A 366 -19.22 3.74 18.47
N ALA A 367 -18.00 4.25 18.67
CA ALA A 367 -16.76 3.49 18.49
C ALA A 367 -16.69 2.24 19.39
N ASN A 368 -17.15 2.32 20.63
CA ASN A 368 -17.14 1.19 21.56
C ASN A 368 -18.16 0.09 21.20
N ARG A 369 -19.12 0.36 20.32
CA ARG A 369 -20.18 -0.57 19.92
C ARG A 369 -20.14 -0.96 18.45
N SER A 370 -19.17 -0.45 17.70
CA SER A 370 -19.04 -0.72 16.28
C SER A 370 -18.15 -1.92 15.98
N VAL A 371 -18.40 -2.52 14.82
CA VAL A 371 -17.42 -3.26 14.04
C VAL A 371 -17.20 -2.47 12.76
N ASP A 372 -15.94 -2.24 12.42
CA ASP A 372 -15.56 -1.26 11.42
C ASP A 372 -15.01 -1.97 10.18
N TRP A 373 -15.54 -1.64 9.00
CA TRP A 373 -15.25 -2.30 7.74
C TRP A 373 -14.70 -1.32 6.71
N TRP A 374 -13.83 -1.84 5.86
CA TRP A 374 -13.37 -1.18 4.65
C TRP A 374 -13.96 -1.88 3.44
N VAL A 375 -14.62 -1.12 2.61
CA VAL A 375 -15.24 -1.57 1.36
C VAL A 375 -14.41 -1.03 0.22
N MET A 376 -13.89 -1.90 -0.62
CA MET A 376 -13.06 -1.53 -1.78
C MET A 376 -13.64 -2.11 -3.05
N SER A 377 -13.74 -1.27 -4.07
CA SER A 377 -14.02 -1.66 -5.45
C SER A 377 -12.96 -1.12 -6.37
N GLU A 378 -12.76 -1.78 -7.48
CA GLU A 378 -11.84 -1.36 -8.51
C GLU A 378 -12.26 -0.01 -9.12
N ASP A 379 -11.29 0.89 -9.31
CA ASP A 379 -11.37 2.07 -10.16
C ASP A 379 -10.73 1.70 -11.50
N LEU A 380 -11.44 1.86 -12.60
CA LEU A 380 -10.99 1.43 -13.92
C LEU A 380 -10.05 2.46 -14.55
N PRO A 381 -9.10 2.06 -15.42
CA PRO A 381 -8.19 2.99 -16.06
C PRO A 381 -8.94 3.96 -16.99
N ASP A 382 -8.67 5.24 -16.81
CA ASP A 382 -9.15 6.33 -17.67
C ASP A 382 -7.94 7.24 -17.97
N PRO A 383 -7.57 7.45 -19.25
CA PRO A 383 -6.46 8.35 -19.64
C PRO A 383 -6.62 9.80 -19.16
N GLU A 384 -7.86 10.23 -18.89
CA GLU A 384 -8.15 11.57 -18.38
C GLU A 384 -8.06 11.66 -16.85
N SER A 385 -8.08 10.52 -16.14
CA SER A 385 -7.60 10.44 -14.76
C SER A 385 -6.08 10.47 -14.80
N ARG A 386 -5.48 11.61 -14.41
CA ARG A 386 -4.04 11.82 -14.66
C ARG A 386 -3.37 12.76 -13.67
N ILE A 387 -2.05 12.64 -13.63
CA ILE A 387 -1.16 13.55 -12.92
C ILE A 387 -0.56 14.53 -13.91
N THR A 388 -0.61 15.82 -13.58
CA THR A 388 0.06 16.88 -14.35
C THR A 388 0.88 17.76 -13.42
N LEU A 389 1.75 18.57 -14.04
CA LEU A 389 2.52 19.59 -13.32
C LEU A 389 1.99 20.98 -13.68
N GLY A 390 1.46 21.67 -12.70
CA GLY A 390 1.06 23.06 -12.83
C GLY A 390 2.23 24.04 -12.64
N ALA A 391 1.90 25.31 -12.47
CA ALA A 391 2.88 26.36 -12.26
C ALA A 391 3.87 26.02 -11.13
N ARG A 392 5.17 26.29 -11.36
CA ARG A 392 6.27 26.00 -10.45
C ARG A 392 6.44 24.51 -10.11
N GLY A 393 5.92 23.61 -10.97
CA GLY A 393 6.03 22.16 -10.77
C GLY A 393 5.15 21.58 -9.67
N ARG A 394 4.07 22.28 -9.26
CA ARG A 394 3.08 21.75 -8.31
C ARG A 394 2.39 20.53 -8.90
N ILE A 395 2.11 19.54 -8.09
CA ILE A 395 1.41 18.32 -8.52
C ILE A 395 -0.10 18.62 -8.58
N GLU A 396 -0.68 18.35 -9.75
CA GLU A 396 -2.11 18.43 -9.99
C GLU A 396 -2.66 17.03 -10.28
N VAL A 397 -3.70 16.65 -9.55
CA VAL A 397 -4.34 15.33 -9.62
C VAL A 397 -5.71 15.48 -10.23
N HIS A 398 -5.87 14.99 -11.45
CA HIS A 398 -7.14 14.93 -12.14
C HIS A 398 -7.71 13.52 -11.95
N LEU A 399 -8.58 13.34 -10.99
CA LEU A 399 -9.27 12.08 -10.72
C LEU A 399 -10.71 12.15 -11.21
N ARG A 400 -11.09 11.21 -12.05
CA ARG A 400 -12.47 10.97 -12.50
C ARG A 400 -12.92 9.61 -11.99
N PRO A 401 -13.47 9.50 -10.78
CA PRO A 401 -13.92 8.23 -10.24
C PRO A 401 -14.94 7.58 -11.17
N ASN A 402 -14.75 6.30 -11.44
CA ASN A 402 -15.62 5.50 -12.27
C ASN A 402 -16.02 4.21 -11.54
N ASN A 403 -16.76 3.31 -12.20
CA ASN A 403 -17.24 2.04 -11.62
C ASN A 403 -18.00 2.24 -10.28
N LEU A 404 -18.65 3.40 -10.10
CA LEU A 404 -19.31 3.78 -8.85
C LEU A 404 -20.59 2.98 -8.60
N ASP A 405 -21.29 2.51 -9.65
CA ASP A 405 -22.48 1.68 -9.51
C ASP A 405 -22.15 0.33 -8.87
N ALA A 406 -21.04 -0.30 -9.28
CA ALA A 406 -20.53 -1.52 -8.65
C ALA A 406 -20.19 -1.26 -7.17
N HIS A 407 -19.53 -0.15 -6.88
CA HIS A 407 -19.21 0.25 -5.50
C HIS A 407 -20.46 0.47 -4.64
N ASP A 408 -21.48 1.13 -5.19
CA ASP A 408 -22.76 1.33 -4.50
C ASP A 408 -23.51 0.03 -4.23
N ARG A 409 -23.43 -0.93 -5.18
CA ARG A 409 -23.98 -2.27 -4.99
C ARG A 409 -23.26 -3.00 -3.86
N LEU A 410 -21.92 -2.93 -3.82
CA LEU A 410 -21.11 -3.52 -2.75
C LEU A 410 -21.45 -2.92 -1.37
N ILE A 411 -21.60 -1.60 -1.27
CA ILE A 411 -22.02 -0.93 -0.02
C ILE A 411 -23.41 -1.43 0.41
N ARG A 412 -24.36 -1.58 -0.51
CA ARG A 412 -25.69 -2.11 -0.20
C ARG A 412 -25.64 -3.56 0.26
N ALA A 413 -24.86 -4.42 -0.42
CA ALA A 413 -24.68 -5.83 -0.05
C ALA A 413 -24.04 -5.94 1.34
N ALA A 414 -22.94 -5.21 1.61
CA ALA A 414 -22.31 -5.14 2.91
C ALA A 414 -23.26 -4.64 4.00
N THR A 415 -24.08 -3.64 3.71
CA THR A 415 -25.07 -3.12 4.67
C THR A 415 -26.13 -4.17 5.02
N ARG A 416 -26.64 -4.91 4.03
CA ARG A 416 -27.59 -6.02 4.25
C ARG A 416 -26.95 -7.14 5.07
N MET A 417 -25.76 -7.56 4.70
CA MET A 417 -24.94 -8.54 5.41
C MET A 417 -24.80 -8.19 6.90
N LEU A 418 -24.40 -6.95 7.20
CA LEU A 418 -24.19 -6.48 8.57
C LEU A 418 -25.49 -6.37 9.35
N LYS A 419 -26.59 -5.91 8.74
CA LYS A 419 -27.91 -5.88 9.40
C LYS A 419 -28.40 -7.29 9.73
N ARG A 420 -28.24 -8.27 8.84
CA ARG A 420 -28.57 -9.68 9.10
C ARG A 420 -27.68 -10.29 10.19
N ALA A 421 -26.42 -9.82 10.29
CA ALA A 421 -25.51 -10.21 11.39
C ALA A 421 -25.83 -9.55 12.74
N GLY A 422 -26.91 -8.74 12.83
CA GLY A 422 -27.39 -8.15 14.09
C GLY A 422 -26.91 -6.75 14.36
N TYR A 423 -26.42 -6.03 13.36
CA TYR A 423 -26.03 -4.61 13.47
C TYR A 423 -27.08 -3.72 12.78
N PRO A 424 -28.13 -3.27 13.49
CA PRO A 424 -29.23 -2.53 12.87
C PRO A 424 -28.83 -1.16 12.33
N ILE A 425 -27.74 -0.58 12.83
CA ILE A 425 -27.25 0.73 12.44
C ILE A 425 -25.93 0.55 11.69
N VAL A 426 -25.90 0.95 10.41
CA VAL A 426 -24.68 0.95 9.59
C VAL A 426 -24.48 2.37 9.09
N LEU A 427 -23.42 3.02 9.58
CA LEU A 427 -23.01 4.34 9.14
C LEU A 427 -22.03 4.18 7.99
N VAL A 428 -22.19 4.98 6.96
CA VAL A 428 -21.44 4.92 5.70
C VAL A 428 -20.66 6.22 5.53
N GLU A 429 -19.34 6.13 5.30
CA GLU A 429 -18.50 7.30 5.01
C GLU A 429 -17.64 7.00 3.78
N ARG A 430 -17.95 7.64 2.65
CA ARG A 430 -17.12 7.56 1.44
C ARG A 430 -15.82 8.33 1.65
N MET A 431 -14.72 7.74 1.19
CA MET A 431 -13.41 8.36 1.30
C MET A 431 -13.16 9.33 0.15
N GLY A 432 -12.65 10.50 0.49
CA GLY A 432 -12.22 11.51 -0.48
C GLY A 432 -10.79 11.30 -0.99
N ILE A 433 -10.40 12.14 -1.95
CA ILE A 433 -9.08 12.10 -2.60
C ILE A 433 -7.91 12.22 -1.61
N GLU A 434 -8.10 12.92 -0.49
CA GLU A 434 -7.11 13.12 0.56
C GLU A 434 -6.79 11.86 1.38
N THR A 435 -7.64 10.83 1.28
CA THR A 435 -7.44 9.54 1.96
C THR A 435 -6.94 8.44 1.04
N ASN A 436 -6.91 8.67 -0.28
CA ASN A 436 -6.49 7.69 -1.27
C ASN A 436 -4.99 7.39 -1.15
N SER A 437 -4.68 6.21 -0.63
CA SER A 437 -3.30 5.70 -0.47
C SER A 437 -2.94 4.54 -1.40
N HIS A 438 -3.93 3.90 -2.05
CA HIS A 438 -3.75 2.83 -3.04
C HIS A 438 -3.70 3.41 -4.46
N GLN A 439 -2.74 4.29 -4.67
CA GLN A 439 -2.53 5.01 -5.93
C GLN A 439 -1.74 4.15 -6.91
N CYS A 440 -2.20 4.01 -8.17
CA CYS A 440 -1.53 3.18 -9.17
C CYS A 440 -1.74 3.67 -10.62
N GLY A 441 -1.11 3.01 -11.58
CA GLY A 441 -1.41 3.08 -13.03
C GLY A 441 -0.70 4.17 -13.82
N THR A 442 -0.05 5.12 -13.19
CA THR A 442 0.46 6.35 -13.82
C THR A 442 1.66 6.19 -14.77
N VAL A 443 2.28 5.01 -14.79
CA VAL A 443 3.43 4.66 -15.63
C VAL A 443 3.30 3.18 -16.02
N LYS A 444 2.16 2.81 -16.63
CA LYS A 444 1.79 1.41 -16.83
C LYS A 444 2.80 0.65 -17.69
N PHE A 445 3.00 -0.63 -17.37
CA PHE A 445 3.81 -1.54 -18.17
C PHE A 445 2.98 -2.26 -19.24
N GLY A 446 3.67 -2.78 -20.26
CA GLY A 446 3.08 -3.51 -21.37
C GLY A 446 4.14 -3.88 -22.39
N THR A 447 3.75 -4.58 -23.46
CA THR A 447 4.67 -5.01 -24.52
C THR A 447 4.79 -3.99 -25.66
N ASP A 448 3.76 -3.17 -25.87
CA ASP A 448 3.73 -2.17 -26.94
C ASP A 448 4.16 -0.80 -26.39
N PRO A 449 5.27 -0.20 -26.88
CA PRO A 449 5.71 1.12 -26.45
C PRO A 449 4.75 2.26 -26.86
N ALA A 450 3.81 2.05 -27.77
CA ALA A 450 2.77 3.02 -28.08
C ALA A 450 1.65 3.05 -27.04
N GLU A 451 1.43 1.94 -26.33
CA GLU A 451 0.36 1.76 -25.36
C GLU A 451 0.85 1.65 -23.90
N SER A 452 2.17 1.64 -23.68
CA SER A 452 2.78 1.50 -22.36
C SER A 452 4.04 2.35 -22.24
N VAL A 453 4.43 2.67 -21.02
CA VAL A 453 5.66 3.40 -20.72
C VAL A 453 6.83 2.44 -20.44
N LEU A 454 6.51 1.30 -19.85
CA LEU A 454 7.46 0.30 -19.37
C LEU A 454 7.21 -1.05 -20.04
N ASP A 455 8.27 -1.84 -20.15
CA ASP A 455 8.18 -3.25 -20.49
C ASP A 455 7.67 -4.10 -19.29
N PRO A 456 7.40 -5.40 -19.47
CA PRO A 456 6.92 -6.25 -18.38
C PRO A 456 7.90 -6.41 -17.20
N PHE A 457 9.15 -6.01 -17.33
CA PHE A 457 10.14 -5.93 -16.25
C PHE A 457 10.26 -4.52 -15.66
N CYS A 458 9.27 -3.66 -15.89
CA CYS A 458 9.24 -2.29 -15.38
C CYS A 458 10.37 -1.41 -15.92
N ARG A 459 11.04 -1.78 -17.04
CA ARG A 459 12.07 -1.02 -17.70
C ARG A 459 11.44 -0.08 -18.72
N SER A 460 11.88 1.19 -18.75
CA SER A 460 11.40 2.17 -19.73
C SER A 460 11.70 1.73 -21.17
N HIS A 461 10.70 1.84 -22.04
CA HIS A 461 10.88 1.64 -23.49
C HIS A 461 11.81 2.69 -24.12
N ASP A 462 11.78 3.93 -23.62
CA ASP A 462 12.58 5.05 -24.15
C ASP A 462 14.03 5.06 -23.66
N VAL A 463 14.24 4.67 -22.37
CA VAL A 463 15.51 4.81 -21.66
C VAL A 463 15.85 3.49 -20.98
N PRO A 464 16.64 2.61 -21.64
CA PRO A 464 16.82 1.20 -21.23
C PRO A 464 17.46 0.98 -19.85
N ASN A 465 18.12 1.98 -19.27
CA ASN A 465 18.70 1.91 -17.93
C ASN A 465 17.86 2.63 -16.86
N LEU A 466 16.59 2.91 -17.17
CA LEU A 466 15.61 3.49 -16.25
C LEU A 466 14.48 2.49 -16.00
N PHE A 467 14.18 2.25 -14.73
CA PHE A 467 13.10 1.38 -14.28
C PHE A 467 12.13 2.16 -13.37
N VAL A 468 10.87 1.72 -13.30
CA VAL A 468 9.89 2.28 -12.35
C VAL A 468 9.25 1.13 -11.58
N VAL A 469 9.54 1.02 -10.28
CA VAL A 469 9.19 -0.16 -9.46
C VAL A 469 8.37 0.26 -8.24
N ASP A 470 7.15 0.66 -8.47
CA ASP A 470 6.09 0.92 -7.47
C ASP A 470 4.73 0.71 -8.14
N ALA A 471 3.62 1.01 -7.49
CA ALA A 471 2.29 0.77 -8.06
C ALA A 471 1.99 1.54 -9.35
N SER A 472 2.84 2.45 -9.80
CA SER A 472 2.62 3.18 -11.07
C SER A 472 2.62 2.26 -12.30
N PHE A 473 3.27 1.08 -12.23
CA PHE A 473 3.30 0.15 -13.35
C PHE A 473 1.98 -0.60 -13.60
N PHE A 474 1.04 -0.60 -12.67
CA PHE A 474 -0.20 -1.38 -12.74
C PHE A 474 -1.05 -1.00 -13.95
N PRO A 475 -1.49 -1.95 -14.80
CA PRO A 475 -2.49 -1.70 -15.84
C PRO A 475 -3.90 -1.55 -15.28
N SER A 476 -4.20 -2.26 -14.17
CA SER A 476 -5.49 -2.24 -13.46
C SER A 476 -5.27 -2.24 -11.96
N SER A 477 -6.22 -1.69 -11.19
CA SER A 477 -6.05 -1.52 -9.74
C SER A 477 -6.45 -2.75 -8.93
N SER A 478 -7.21 -3.69 -9.49
CA SER A 478 -7.94 -4.73 -8.77
C SER A 478 -8.80 -4.15 -7.62
N ALA A 479 -9.32 -4.98 -6.71
CA ALA A 479 -10.08 -4.51 -5.57
C ALA A 479 -9.47 -4.91 -4.21
N VAL A 480 -8.16 -5.21 -4.16
CA VAL A 480 -7.44 -5.57 -2.92
C VAL A 480 -6.16 -4.76 -2.73
N ASN A 481 -5.59 -4.81 -1.54
CA ASN A 481 -4.41 -4.02 -1.16
C ASN A 481 -3.19 -4.33 -2.06
N PRO A 482 -2.50 -3.32 -2.61
CA PRO A 482 -1.48 -3.50 -3.66
C PRO A 482 -0.09 -3.87 -3.14
N ALA A 483 0.18 -3.76 -1.85
CA ALA A 483 1.54 -3.81 -1.30
C ALA A 483 2.29 -5.11 -1.61
N LEU A 484 1.61 -6.27 -1.51
CA LEU A 484 2.24 -7.57 -1.77
C LEU A 484 2.58 -7.74 -3.27
N THR A 485 1.72 -7.28 -4.17
CA THR A 485 1.93 -7.32 -5.63
C THR A 485 3.10 -6.41 -6.03
N ILE A 486 3.24 -5.23 -5.41
CA ILE A 486 4.40 -4.36 -5.62
C ILE A 486 5.69 -5.07 -5.20
N ALA A 487 5.68 -5.74 -4.03
CA ALA A 487 6.84 -6.49 -3.54
C ALA A 487 7.19 -7.67 -4.46
N ALA A 488 6.20 -8.43 -4.91
CA ALA A 488 6.40 -9.56 -5.81
C ALA A 488 7.05 -9.12 -7.14
N GLN A 489 6.53 -8.06 -7.76
CA GLN A 489 7.12 -7.52 -8.99
C GLN A 489 8.52 -6.92 -8.75
N ALA A 490 8.77 -6.27 -7.62
CA ALA A 490 10.09 -5.76 -7.28
C ALA A 490 11.13 -6.89 -7.14
N LEU A 491 10.75 -8.03 -6.57
CA LEU A 491 11.59 -9.24 -6.53
C LEU A 491 11.87 -9.79 -7.94
N ARG A 492 10.86 -9.80 -8.82
CA ARG A 492 10.98 -10.22 -10.21
C ARG A 492 11.95 -9.31 -10.99
N VAL A 493 11.84 -8.00 -10.81
CA VAL A 493 12.76 -7.01 -11.40
C VAL A 493 14.19 -7.20 -10.87
N ALA A 494 14.36 -7.51 -9.58
CA ALA A 494 15.67 -7.79 -9.00
C ALA A 494 16.35 -9.01 -9.62
N ASP A 495 15.60 -10.06 -9.90
CA ASP A 495 16.14 -11.25 -10.59
C ASP A 495 16.52 -10.91 -12.04
N HIS A 496 15.69 -10.13 -12.74
CA HIS A 496 16.00 -9.65 -14.10
C HIS A 496 17.29 -8.81 -14.14
N LEU A 497 17.49 -7.89 -13.20
CA LEU A 497 18.70 -7.06 -13.11
C LEU A 497 19.97 -7.88 -12.82
N GLN A 498 19.82 -9.06 -12.21
CA GLN A 498 20.93 -9.98 -11.92
C GLN A 498 21.14 -11.03 -13.03
N GLY A 499 20.34 -11.01 -14.09
CA GLY A 499 20.36 -12.04 -15.13
C GLY A 499 20.02 -13.43 -14.60
N ARG A 500 19.27 -13.52 -13.50
CA ARG A 500 18.86 -14.81 -12.92
C ARG A 500 17.61 -15.32 -13.61
N ASP A 501 17.57 -16.62 -13.83
CA ASP A 501 16.37 -17.27 -14.33
C ASP A 501 15.31 -17.34 -13.21
N VAL A 502 14.04 -17.14 -13.56
CA VAL A 502 12.88 -17.11 -12.65
C VAL A 502 12.78 -18.40 -11.80
N SER A 503 13.30 -19.52 -12.34
CA SER A 503 13.31 -20.82 -11.69
C SER A 503 14.38 -20.98 -10.59
N ALA A 504 15.37 -20.09 -10.50
CA ALA A 504 16.42 -20.20 -9.48
C ALA A 504 15.87 -19.87 -8.10
N ALA A 505 15.77 -20.89 -7.25
CA ALA A 505 15.39 -20.71 -5.84
C ALA A 505 16.39 -19.77 -5.15
N ILE A 506 15.96 -18.55 -4.87
CA ILE A 506 16.76 -17.66 -4.02
C ILE A 506 16.60 -18.12 -2.58
N ALA A 507 17.72 -18.31 -1.90
CA ALA A 507 17.72 -18.60 -0.48
C ALA A 507 16.85 -17.58 0.26
N THR A 508 15.83 -18.06 0.94
CA THR A 508 14.96 -17.24 1.79
C THR A 508 15.84 -16.67 2.89
N PRO A 509 15.76 -15.35 3.19
CA PRO A 509 16.50 -14.82 4.33
C PRO A 509 16.08 -15.59 5.56
N GLU A 510 17.05 -16.01 6.36
CA GLU A 510 16.76 -16.60 7.66
C GLU A 510 15.97 -15.58 8.48
N LEU A 511 14.69 -15.86 8.69
CA LEU A 511 13.76 -15.03 9.47
C LEU A 511 14.02 -15.16 10.99
N ASN A 512 15.24 -15.52 11.38
CA ASN A 512 15.57 -15.86 12.76
C ASN A 512 15.86 -14.67 13.66
N GLU A 513 15.99 -13.47 13.09
CA GLU A 513 16.20 -12.26 13.89
C GLU A 513 14.89 -11.49 14.10
N PRO A 514 14.57 -11.07 15.34
CA PRO A 514 13.44 -10.19 15.60
C PRO A 514 13.63 -8.87 14.86
N LEU A 515 12.52 -8.29 14.38
CA LEU A 515 12.57 -6.94 13.82
C LEU A 515 13.12 -5.98 14.88
N PRO A 516 14.04 -5.04 14.51
CA PRO A 516 14.61 -4.11 15.48
C PRO A 516 13.51 -3.21 16.06
N GLY A 517 13.39 -3.17 17.37
CA GLY A 517 12.35 -2.39 18.05
C GLY A 517 12.49 -2.41 19.57
N PRO A 518 11.66 -1.62 20.27
CA PRO A 518 11.63 -1.62 21.72
C PRO A 518 11.14 -2.96 22.28
N ASP A 519 11.52 -3.26 23.53
CA ASP A 519 11.05 -4.45 24.25
C ASP A 519 9.51 -4.51 24.25
N ALA A 520 8.95 -5.55 23.63
CA ALA A 520 7.50 -5.76 23.53
C ALA A 520 6.80 -5.81 24.89
N ARG A 521 7.47 -6.29 25.94
CA ARG A 521 6.92 -6.34 27.31
C ARG A 521 6.76 -4.91 27.87
N ARG A 522 7.76 -4.07 27.71
CA ARG A 522 7.71 -2.65 28.13
C ARG A 522 6.68 -1.87 27.34
N ALA A 523 6.63 -2.09 26.02
CA ALA A 523 5.65 -1.47 25.15
C ALA A 523 4.22 -1.91 25.50
N ARG A 524 4.01 -3.20 25.80
CA ARG A 524 2.73 -3.75 26.24
C ARG A 524 2.28 -3.14 27.57
N ALA A 525 3.17 -3.00 28.53
CA ALA A 525 2.88 -2.36 29.82
C ALA A 525 2.52 -0.87 29.64
N ALA A 526 3.27 -0.14 28.80
CA ALA A 526 2.99 1.25 28.49
C ALA A 526 1.67 1.43 27.72
N TYR A 527 1.32 0.50 26.83
CA TYR A 527 0.05 0.50 26.11
C TYR A 527 -1.13 0.26 27.04
N LYS A 528 -1.05 -0.75 27.94
CA LYS A 528 -2.09 -1.07 28.93
C LYS A 528 -2.32 0.12 29.86
N GLY A 529 -1.28 0.72 30.40
CA GLY A 529 -1.40 1.88 31.30
C GLY A 529 -2.07 3.10 30.67
N LYS A 530 -2.03 3.25 29.34
CA LYS A 530 -2.65 4.39 28.63
C LYS A 530 -4.06 4.10 28.09
N HIS A 531 -4.40 2.85 27.82
CA HIS A 531 -5.57 2.50 27.02
C HIS A 531 -6.54 1.52 27.70
N GLU A 532 -6.10 0.81 28.73
CA GLU A 532 -6.98 0.00 29.58
C GLU A 532 -7.28 0.80 30.86
N PRO A 533 -8.55 1.10 31.20
CA PRO A 533 -8.86 1.64 32.50
C PRO A 533 -8.45 0.61 33.55
N SER A 534 -7.76 1.03 34.60
CA SER A 534 -7.51 0.20 35.76
C SER A 534 -8.87 -0.31 36.28
N LEU A 535 -9.15 -1.60 36.09
CA LEU A 535 -10.20 -2.27 36.80
C LEU A 535 -9.76 -2.21 38.27
N LYS A 536 -10.27 -1.25 39.03
CA LYS A 536 -10.21 -1.31 40.48
C LYS A 536 -11.04 -2.54 40.87
N PRO A 537 -10.50 -3.49 41.63
CA PRO A 537 -11.30 -4.54 42.20
C PRO A 537 -12.36 -3.88 43.11
N SER A 538 -13.63 -4.13 42.81
CA SER A 538 -14.75 -3.82 43.66
C SER A 538 -14.79 -4.77 44.84
#